data_1b3d7b76951d7e9894620efa8cd73d9d
#
_entry.id   1b3d7b76951d7e9894620efa8cd73d9d
#
_cell.length_a   1.000
_cell.length_b   1.000
_cell.length_c   1.000
_cell.angle_alpha   90.00
_cell.angle_beta   90.00
_cell.angle_gamma   90.00
#
_symmetry.space_group_name_H-M   'P 1'
#
loop_
_entity.id
_entity.type
_entity.pdbx_description
1 polymer ?
#
loop_
_entity_poly.entity_id
_entity_poly.type
_entity_poly.pdbx_seq_one_letter_code
_entity_poly.pdbx_strand_id
1 'polypeptide(L)'
;MAAAEEGDWSAEYLAPVLAVRVVEGMDEAIAHIAHYGTGHTEAIIAGDAAAAEQFLERVDSAIVMWNASTQFADGGEFGFGAEIGIATGKLHARGPVGPEQLTSFKYVVRGAGQTRL
;
A
#
# COMPACT_ATOMS: atom_id res chain seq x y z
N MET A 1 -23.28 13.37 -14.18
CA MET A 1 -22.17 13.52 -13.24
C MET A 1 -22.41 14.79 -12.43
N ALA A 2 -22.26 14.76 -11.12
CA ALA A 2 -22.24 15.97 -10.28
C ALA A 2 -20.82 16.54 -10.26
N ALA A 3 -20.65 17.82 -9.97
CA ALA A 3 -19.34 18.39 -9.67
C ALA A 3 -18.88 17.85 -8.31
N ALA A 4 -17.60 17.51 -8.22
CA ALA A 4 -17.02 17.09 -6.95
C ALA A 4 -16.73 18.31 -6.06
N GLU A 5 -16.88 18.12 -4.77
CA GLU A 5 -16.53 19.10 -3.74
C GLU A 5 -15.27 18.64 -2.99
N GLU A 6 -14.69 19.51 -2.17
CA GLU A 6 -13.46 19.21 -1.43
C GLU A 6 -13.57 17.96 -0.55
N GLY A 7 -14.74 17.76 0.08
CA GLY A 7 -15.01 16.61 0.92
C GLY A 7 -15.05 15.27 0.20
N ASP A 8 -15.27 15.26 -1.11
CA ASP A 8 -15.36 14.02 -1.91
C ASP A 8 -14.00 13.31 -2.02
N TRP A 9 -12.89 14.05 -1.93
CA TRP A 9 -11.56 13.49 -2.10
C TRP A 9 -11.13 12.57 -0.95
N SER A 10 -11.72 12.75 0.23
CA SER A 10 -11.46 11.90 1.40
C SER A 10 -12.67 11.04 1.79
N ALA A 11 -13.75 11.09 1.00
CA ALA A 11 -14.97 10.37 1.31
C ALA A 11 -14.87 8.88 0.95
N GLU A 12 -15.23 8.02 1.89
CA GLU A 12 -15.50 6.62 1.65
C GLU A 12 -17.00 6.43 1.44
N TYR A 13 -17.43 6.33 0.20
CA TYR A 13 -18.86 6.37 -0.14
C TYR A 13 -19.64 5.11 0.27
N LEU A 14 -18.99 3.95 0.38
CA LEU A 14 -19.64 2.64 0.64
C LEU A 14 -20.80 2.34 -0.31
N ALA A 15 -20.71 2.83 -1.55
CA ALA A 15 -21.73 2.78 -2.59
C ALA A 15 -21.02 2.78 -3.95
N PRO A 16 -21.71 2.42 -5.05
CA PRO A 16 -21.13 2.49 -6.40
C PRO A 16 -20.99 3.95 -6.89
N VAL A 17 -20.23 4.74 -6.15
CA VAL A 17 -19.90 6.14 -6.39
C VAL A 17 -18.39 6.28 -6.44
N LEU A 18 -17.90 7.09 -7.39
CA LEU A 18 -16.47 7.34 -7.58
C LEU A 18 -16.23 8.84 -7.75
N ALA A 19 -15.33 9.40 -6.96
CA ALA A 19 -14.77 10.72 -7.21
C ALA A 19 -13.69 10.63 -8.29
N VAL A 20 -13.75 11.52 -9.29
CA VAL A 20 -12.80 11.57 -10.40
C VAL A 20 -12.23 12.97 -10.53
N ARG A 21 -10.91 13.06 -10.53
CA ARG A 21 -10.17 14.30 -10.80
C ARG A 21 -9.25 14.11 -12.00
N VAL A 22 -9.28 15.05 -12.93
CA VAL A 22 -8.29 15.16 -13.99
C VAL A 22 -7.14 16.03 -13.50
N VAL A 23 -5.93 15.58 -13.72
CA VAL A 23 -4.69 16.26 -13.28
C VAL A 23 -3.77 16.49 -14.47
N GLU A 24 -2.84 17.44 -14.36
CA GLU A 24 -1.91 17.79 -15.45
C GLU A 24 -0.79 16.77 -15.65
N GLY A 25 -0.50 15.94 -14.63
CA GLY A 25 0.54 14.92 -14.73
C GLY A 25 0.84 14.20 -13.42
N MET A 26 1.92 13.45 -13.45
CA MET A 26 2.34 12.55 -12.37
C MET A 26 2.54 13.28 -11.04
N ASP A 27 3.17 14.44 -11.06
CA ASP A 27 3.48 15.20 -9.84
C ASP A 27 2.21 15.64 -9.10
N GLU A 28 1.22 16.13 -9.86
CA GLU A 28 -0.06 16.52 -9.29
C GLU A 28 -0.86 15.31 -8.80
N ALA A 29 -0.82 14.18 -9.53
CA ALA A 29 -1.45 12.94 -9.10
C ALA A 29 -0.88 12.46 -7.76
N ILE A 30 0.45 12.40 -7.63
CA ILE A 30 1.12 11.97 -6.41
C ILE A 30 0.84 12.92 -5.25
N ALA A 31 0.85 14.23 -5.50
CA ALA A 31 0.52 15.23 -4.48
C ALA A 31 -0.93 15.09 -3.99
N HIS A 32 -1.86 14.83 -4.90
CA HIS A 32 -3.27 14.58 -4.56
C HIS A 32 -3.44 13.32 -3.72
N ILE A 33 -2.81 12.21 -4.11
CA ILE A 33 -2.80 10.96 -3.34
C ILE A 33 -2.21 11.18 -1.95
N ALA A 34 -1.08 11.87 -1.85
CA ALA A 34 -0.42 12.12 -0.57
C ALA A 34 -1.26 13.00 0.38
N HIS A 35 -2.09 13.87 -0.17
CA HIS A 35 -2.92 14.79 0.62
C HIS A 35 -4.22 14.14 1.10
N TYR A 36 -4.90 13.39 0.24
CA TYR A 36 -6.26 12.88 0.51
C TYR A 36 -6.29 11.37 0.79
N GLY A 37 -5.27 10.63 0.37
CA GLY A 37 -5.21 9.18 0.54
C GLY A 37 -4.98 8.75 1.98
N THR A 38 -5.41 7.53 2.29
CA THR A 38 -5.23 6.93 3.61
C THR A 38 -3.87 6.25 3.77
N GLY A 39 -3.05 6.19 2.71
CA GLY A 39 -1.79 5.46 2.67
C GLY A 39 -1.97 3.94 2.63
N HIS A 40 -3.15 3.47 2.26
CA HIS A 40 -3.49 2.05 2.22
C HIS A 40 -3.02 1.40 0.90
N THR A 41 -3.72 1.65 -0.19
CA THR A 41 -3.47 0.99 -1.48
C THR A 41 -3.70 1.95 -2.63
N GLU A 42 -2.71 2.06 -3.49
CA GLU A 42 -2.74 2.88 -4.69
C GLU A 42 -2.36 2.06 -5.92
N ALA A 43 -2.94 2.38 -7.06
CA ALA A 43 -2.61 1.69 -8.31
C ALA A 43 -2.49 2.66 -9.47
N ILE A 44 -1.56 2.37 -10.38
CA ILE A 44 -1.45 3.03 -11.68
C ILE A 44 -1.81 2.04 -12.79
N ILE A 45 -2.57 2.52 -13.77
CA ILE A 45 -2.78 1.83 -15.04
C ILE A 45 -1.99 2.60 -16.10
N ALA A 46 -0.94 2.00 -16.60
CA ALA A 46 -0.03 2.64 -17.54
C ALA A 46 0.54 1.64 -18.55
N GLY A 47 0.64 2.05 -19.80
CA GLY A 47 1.39 1.33 -20.84
C GLY A 47 2.87 1.71 -20.88
N ASP A 48 3.24 2.87 -20.32
CA ASP A 48 4.63 3.32 -20.20
C ASP A 48 5.24 2.82 -18.89
N ALA A 49 6.23 1.95 -19.01
CA ALA A 49 6.94 1.38 -17.87
C ALA A 49 7.71 2.43 -17.07
N ALA A 50 8.28 3.45 -17.71
CA ALA A 50 9.02 4.49 -16.99
C ALA A 50 8.09 5.33 -16.09
N ALA A 51 6.90 5.66 -16.57
CA ALA A 51 5.88 6.34 -15.77
C ALA A 51 5.38 5.45 -14.62
N ALA A 52 5.20 4.15 -14.87
CA ALA A 52 4.78 3.20 -13.86
C ALA A 52 5.82 3.06 -12.73
N GLU A 53 7.09 2.86 -13.07
CA GLU A 53 8.19 2.77 -12.09
C GLU A 53 8.31 4.05 -11.26
N GLN A 54 8.17 5.22 -11.91
CA GLN A 54 8.18 6.50 -11.20
C GLN A 54 7.04 6.60 -10.18
N PHE A 55 5.85 6.10 -10.51
CA PHE A 55 4.71 6.04 -9.60
C PHE A 55 4.98 5.09 -8.43
N LEU A 56 5.45 3.86 -8.73
CA LEU A 56 5.76 2.84 -7.72
C LEU A 56 6.81 3.33 -6.71
N GLU A 57 7.81 4.07 -7.17
CA GLU A 57 8.88 4.59 -6.32
C GLU A 57 8.41 5.76 -5.44
N ARG A 58 7.58 6.66 -5.99
CA ARG A 58 7.27 7.95 -5.36
C ARG A 58 6.01 7.94 -4.49
N VAL A 59 5.08 7.05 -4.74
CA VAL A 59 3.87 6.94 -3.93
C VAL A 59 4.17 6.20 -2.64
N ASP A 60 3.91 6.86 -1.52
CA ASP A 60 4.23 6.33 -0.19
C ASP A 60 2.97 5.75 0.50
N SER A 61 2.37 4.75 -0.13
CA SER A 61 1.29 3.94 0.46
C SER A 61 1.80 2.56 0.86
N ALA A 62 1.05 1.86 1.70
CA ALA A 62 1.44 0.53 2.18
C ALA A 62 1.52 -0.49 1.05
N ILE A 63 0.66 -0.34 0.04
CA ILE A 63 0.62 -1.18 -1.15
C ILE A 63 0.54 -0.27 -2.36
N VAL A 64 1.44 -0.43 -3.32
CA VAL A 64 1.44 0.30 -4.58
C VAL A 64 1.53 -0.68 -5.73
N MET A 65 0.65 -0.54 -6.72
CA MET A 65 0.46 -1.52 -7.77
C MET A 65 0.55 -0.89 -9.16
N TRP A 66 1.00 -1.68 -10.12
CA TRP A 66 1.00 -1.35 -11.55
C TRP A 66 0.17 -2.37 -12.32
N ASN A 67 -0.81 -1.88 -13.09
CA ASN A 67 -1.70 -2.70 -13.93
C ASN A 67 -2.35 -3.88 -13.19
N ALA A 68 -2.63 -3.71 -11.92
CA ALA A 68 -3.33 -4.68 -11.09
C ALA A 68 -4.54 -4.04 -10.40
N SER A 69 -5.54 -4.83 -10.12
CA SER A 69 -6.68 -4.40 -9.32
C SER A 69 -6.27 -4.21 -7.87
N THR A 70 -6.75 -3.14 -7.24
CA THR A 70 -6.56 -2.93 -5.79
C THR A 70 -7.17 -4.05 -4.94
N GLN A 71 -8.04 -4.89 -5.49
CA GLN A 71 -8.56 -6.09 -4.82
C GLN A 71 -7.48 -7.14 -4.49
N PHE A 72 -6.32 -7.08 -5.13
CA PHE A 72 -5.16 -7.91 -4.75
C PHE A 72 -4.48 -7.46 -3.48
N ALA A 73 -4.88 -6.33 -2.90
CA ALA A 73 -4.41 -5.88 -1.58
C ALA A 73 -5.04 -6.73 -0.46
N ASP A 74 -4.57 -7.96 -0.33
CA ASP A 74 -5.09 -8.98 0.57
C ASP A 74 -3.96 -9.89 1.04
N GLY A 75 -3.94 -10.20 2.34
CA GLY A 75 -2.91 -11.07 2.92
C GLY A 75 -2.93 -12.50 2.39
N GLY A 76 -4.10 -13.00 1.97
CA GLY A 76 -4.23 -14.30 1.32
C GLY A 76 -3.60 -14.28 -0.07
N GLU A 77 -3.87 -13.24 -0.87
CA GLU A 77 -3.28 -13.05 -2.20
C GLU A 77 -1.75 -12.89 -2.13
N PHE A 78 -1.23 -12.25 -1.09
CA PHE A 78 0.20 -12.10 -0.85
C PHE A 78 0.87 -13.34 -0.25
N GLY A 79 0.11 -14.39 0.05
CA GLY A 79 0.64 -15.64 0.59
C GLY A 79 0.97 -15.62 2.08
N PHE A 80 0.42 -14.67 2.83
CA PHE A 80 0.64 -14.56 4.29
C PHE A 80 -0.27 -15.49 5.11
N GLY A 81 -1.12 -16.28 4.45
CA GLY A 81 -2.00 -17.27 5.07
C GLY A 81 -3.24 -16.70 5.77
N ALA A 82 -3.17 -15.48 6.22
CA ALA A 82 -4.29 -14.74 6.81
C ALA A 82 -4.06 -13.22 6.72
N GLU A 83 -5.14 -12.47 6.85
CA GLU A 83 -5.10 -11.02 7.06
C GLU A 83 -5.92 -10.68 8.30
N ILE A 84 -5.25 -10.11 9.30
CA ILE A 84 -5.88 -9.61 10.52
C ILE A 84 -6.25 -8.13 10.34
N GLY A 85 -5.53 -7.47 9.46
CA GLY A 85 -5.73 -6.09 9.05
C GLY A 85 -4.64 -5.63 8.10
N ILE A 86 -4.74 -4.38 7.63
CA ILE A 86 -3.72 -3.72 6.81
C ILE A 86 -3.21 -2.50 7.56
N ALA A 87 -1.91 -2.50 7.87
CA ALA A 87 -1.25 -1.39 8.54
C ALA A 87 -0.70 -0.39 7.54
N THR A 88 -1.05 0.88 7.68
CA THR A 88 -0.57 1.97 6.80
C THR A 88 0.63 2.72 7.39
N GLY A 89 0.85 2.60 8.70
CA GLY A 89 1.96 3.24 9.40
C GLY A 89 3.31 2.59 9.12
N LYS A 90 4.39 3.23 9.59
CA LYS A 90 5.79 2.80 9.38
C LYS A 90 6.51 2.38 10.65
N LEU A 91 5.79 2.25 11.77
CA LEU A 91 6.42 1.95 13.05
C LEU A 91 6.78 0.46 13.21
N HIS A 92 5.98 -0.43 12.64
CA HIS A 92 6.13 -1.90 12.74
C HIS A 92 5.83 -2.54 11.38
N ALA A 93 4.97 -3.57 11.32
CA ALA A 93 4.53 -4.13 10.06
C ALA A 93 3.78 -3.08 9.22
N ARG A 94 3.98 -3.09 7.90
CA ARG A 94 3.26 -2.25 6.95
C ARG A 94 2.68 -3.12 5.84
N GLY A 95 1.49 -2.78 5.37
CA GLY A 95 0.72 -3.61 4.44
C GLY A 95 -0.09 -4.67 5.17
N PRO A 96 -0.45 -5.78 4.53
CA PRO A 96 -1.21 -6.85 5.15
C PRO A 96 -0.49 -7.43 6.37
N VAL A 97 -1.22 -7.57 7.47
CA VAL A 97 -0.74 -8.08 8.76
C VAL A 97 -1.31 -9.46 8.98
N GLY A 98 -0.47 -10.47 8.89
CA GLY A 98 -0.79 -11.86 9.17
C GLY A 98 -0.15 -12.36 10.46
N PRO A 99 -0.17 -13.69 10.70
CA PRO A 99 0.38 -14.28 11.91
C PRO A 99 1.86 -13.95 12.15
N GLU A 100 2.68 -13.93 11.12
CA GLU A 100 4.11 -13.64 11.24
C GLU A 100 4.37 -12.24 11.80
N GLN A 101 3.63 -11.23 11.33
CA GLN A 101 3.80 -9.85 11.74
C GLN A 101 3.36 -9.62 13.20
N LEU A 102 2.53 -10.50 13.75
CA LEU A 102 2.03 -10.44 15.12
C LEU A 102 2.82 -11.29 16.10
N THR A 103 3.84 -11.99 15.63
CA THR A 103 4.71 -12.83 16.46
C THR A 103 6.11 -12.23 16.56
N SER A 104 6.88 -12.75 17.50
CA SER A 104 8.30 -12.48 17.62
C SER A 104 9.08 -13.79 17.65
N PHE A 105 10.36 -13.72 17.43
CA PHE A 105 11.25 -14.89 17.43
C PHE A 105 12.40 -14.73 18.42
N LYS A 106 13.05 -15.84 18.75
CA LYS A 106 14.30 -15.87 19.50
C LYS A 106 15.35 -16.67 18.75
N TYR A 107 16.57 -16.27 18.87
CA TYR A 107 17.69 -17.06 18.38
C TYR A 107 18.06 -18.14 19.42
N VAL A 108 18.22 -19.38 18.97
CA VAL A 108 18.71 -20.47 19.80
C VAL A 108 20.01 -20.98 19.19
N VAL A 109 21.10 -20.78 19.92
CA VAL A 109 22.45 -21.22 19.49
C VAL A 109 22.87 -22.41 20.33
N ARG A 110 23.24 -23.49 19.67
CA ARG A 110 23.82 -24.69 20.32
C ARG A 110 25.26 -24.79 19.88
N GLY A 111 26.18 -24.51 20.81
CA GLY A 111 27.62 -24.60 20.57
C GLY A 111 28.23 -25.90 21.10
N ALA A 112 29.42 -26.25 20.62
CA ALA A 112 30.24 -27.37 21.09
C ALA A 112 31.60 -26.85 21.64
N GLY A 113 31.61 -25.67 22.27
CA GLY A 113 32.82 -25.09 22.86
C GLY A 113 33.65 -24.22 21.91
N GLN A 114 33.07 -23.81 20.76
CA GLN A 114 33.76 -22.90 19.84
C GLN A 114 34.04 -21.55 20.52
N THR A 115 35.22 -21.01 20.26
CA THR A 115 35.62 -19.65 20.67
C THR A 115 35.58 -18.71 19.48
N ARG A 116 35.29 -17.45 19.72
CA ARG A 116 35.44 -16.39 18.73
C ARG A 116 36.89 -15.89 18.75
N LEU A 117 37.57 -15.91 17.58
CA LEU A 117 38.86 -15.32 17.38
C LEU A 117 38.77 -13.79 17.22
#